data_b65f3e7384fefecef5e75a5fa1dee664
#
_entry.id   b65f3e7384fefecef5e75a5fa1dee664
#
_cell.length_a   1.000
_cell.length_b   1.000
_cell.length_c   1.000
_cell.angle_alpha   90.00
_cell.angle_beta   90.00
_cell.angle_gamma   90.00
#
_symmetry.space_group_name_H-M   'P 1'
#
loop_
_entity.id
_entity.type
_entity.pdbx_description
1 polymer ?
#
loop_
_entity_poly.entity_id
_entity_poly.type
_entity_poly.pdbx_seq_one_letter_code
_entity_poly.pdbx_strand_id
1 'polypeptide(L)'
;MSSGVPATDRFQRVLELSEEDFYFDPSYPDLSTERTQDFVLIEILWSVGRSVKVKKKMLQELMASLSAQGLNPENVMVCFKETVWENWAFGGGRLIHT
;
A
#
# COMPACT_ATOMS: atom_id res chain seq x y z
N MET A 1 -7.97 12.67 -1.40
CA MET A 1 -7.18 11.43 -1.64
C MET A 1 -7.00 11.20 -3.13
N SER A 2 -5.82 10.80 -3.56
CA SER A 2 -5.48 10.64 -4.96
C SER A 2 -6.18 9.47 -5.65
N SER A 3 -6.69 8.53 -4.88
CA SER A 3 -7.37 7.32 -5.40
C SER A 3 -8.85 7.55 -5.75
N GLY A 4 -9.41 8.70 -5.43
CA GLY A 4 -10.84 8.96 -5.61
C GLY A 4 -11.74 8.29 -4.57
N VAL A 5 -11.20 7.72 -3.54
CA VAL A 5 -11.94 7.05 -2.46
C VAL A 5 -12.35 8.09 -1.41
N PRO A 6 -13.62 8.08 -0.93
CA PRO A 6 -14.02 8.98 0.15
C PRO A 6 -13.18 8.76 1.41
N ALA A 7 -12.94 9.83 2.16
CA ALA A 7 -12.17 9.74 3.40
C ALA A 7 -12.83 8.82 4.45
N THR A 8 -14.15 8.63 4.37
CA THR A 8 -14.91 7.75 5.26
C THR A 8 -14.81 6.27 4.88
N ASP A 9 -14.41 5.97 3.64
CA ASP A 9 -14.21 4.60 3.16
C ASP A 9 -12.77 4.19 3.44
N ARG A 10 -12.49 3.91 4.73
CA ARG A 10 -11.12 3.70 5.19
C ARG A 10 -11.05 2.50 6.12
N PHE A 11 -10.31 1.49 5.68
CA PHE A 11 -9.98 0.32 6.50
C PHE A 11 -8.46 0.16 6.47
N GLN A 12 -7.83 0.30 7.64
CA GLN A 12 -6.40 0.25 7.76
C GLN A 12 -5.98 -0.72 8.85
N ARG A 13 -4.92 -1.46 8.60
CA ARG A 13 -4.31 -2.34 9.58
C ARG A 13 -2.81 -2.08 9.59
N VAL A 14 -2.27 -1.82 10.76
CA VAL A 14 -0.85 -1.62 10.95
C VAL A 14 -0.30 -2.80 11.76
N LEU A 15 0.72 -3.45 11.22
CA LEU A 15 1.42 -4.55 11.88
C LEU A 15 2.87 -4.15 12.07
N GLU A 16 3.34 -4.29 13.29
CA GLU A 16 4.74 -4.09 13.63
C GLU A 16 5.36 -5.46 13.83
N LEU A 17 6.35 -5.79 13.00
CA LEU A 17 6.98 -7.09 13.01
C LEU A 17 8.40 -6.98 13.55
N SER A 18 8.81 -7.98 14.34
CA SER A 18 10.19 -8.07 14.78
C SER A 18 11.09 -8.44 13.59
N GLU A 19 12.38 -8.19 13.74
CA GLU A 19 13.38 -8.55 12.73
C GLU A 19 13.31 -10.04 12.37
N GLU A 20 12.95 -10.89 13.32
CA GLU A 20 12.84 -12.33 13.13
C GLU A 20 11.59 -12.74 12.34
N ASP A 21 10.58 -11.89 12.30
CA ASP A 21 9.29 -12.20 11.68
C ASP A 21 9.11 -11.56 10.31
N PHE A 22 10.09 -10.79 9.84
CA PHE A 22 10.01 -10.11 8.56
C PHE A 22 11.33 -10.24 7.81
N TYR A 23 11.32 -11.04 6.75
CA TYR A 23 12.49 -11.27 5.91
C TYR A 23 12.37 -10.47 4.62
N PHE A 24 13.42 -9.76 4.25
CA PHE A 24 13.47 -9.00 3.00
C PHE A 24 14.90 -8.91 2.51
N ASP A 25 15.06 -8.78 1.19
CA ASP A 25 16.35 -8.53 0.58
C ASP A 25 16.71 -7.05 0.72
N PRO A 26 17.90 -6.71 1.21
CA PRO A 26 18.24 -5.30 1.45
C PRO A 26 18.50 -4.49 0.17
N SER A 27 18.74 -5.14 -0.97
CA SER A 27 19.13 -4.43 -2.20
C SER A 27 18.29 -4.75 -3.42
N TYR A 28 17.47 -5.79 -3.39
CA TYR A 28 16.66 -6.24 -4.52
C TYR A 28 15.18 -5.86 -4.33
N PRO A 29 14.43 -5.46 -5.36
CA PRO A 29 14.91 -5.05 -6.69
C PRO A 29 15.02 -3.52 -6.83
N ASP A 30 15.87 -3.08 -7.76
CA ASP A 30 15.88 -1.72 -8.32
C ASP A 30 15.90 -0.61 -7.26
N LEU A 31 16.81 -0.72 -6.29
CA LEU A 31 16.96 0.27 -5.23
C LEU A 31 18.21 1.12 -5.44
N SER A 32 18.10 2.42 -5.13
CA SER A 32 19.25 3.32 -5.13
C SER A 32 20.02 3.29 -3.82
N THR A 33 19.38 2.89 -2.72
CA THR A 33 20.02 2.65 -1.42
C THR A 33 19.50 1.36 -0.81
N GLU A 34 20.28 0.75 0.07
CA GLU A 34 19.85 -0.48 0.74
C GLU A 34 18.73 -0.23 1.74
N ARG A 35 17.84 -1.21 1.88
CA ARG A 35 16.83 -1.21 2.92
C ARG A 35 17.49 -1.39 4.29
N THR A 36 16.89 -0.78 5.29
CA THR A 36 17.30 -0.90 6.67
C THR A 36 16.19 -1.57 7.49
N GLN A 37 16.36 -1.63 8.80
CA GLN A 37 15.34 -2.14 9.71
C GLN A 37 14.10 -1.23 9.78
N ASP A 38 14.20 -0.01 9.25
CA ASP A 38 13.06 0.90 9.12
C ASP A 38 12.19 0.60 7.90
N PHE A 39 12.43 -0.53 7.25
CA PHE A 39 11.69 -0.96 6.07
C PHE A 39 10.21 -1.11 6.34
N VAL A 40 9.39 -0.60 5.42
CA VAL A 40 7.93 -0.63 5.49
C VAL A 40 7.39 -1.24 4.21
N LEU A 41 6.49 -2.21 4.36
CA LEU A 41 5.69 -2.74 3.26
C LEU A 41 4.27 -2.20 3.39
N ILE A 42 3.82 -1.50 2.36
CA ILE A 42 2.45 -0.98 2.27
C ILE A 42 1.70 -1.76 1.21
N GLU A 43 0.64 -2.45 1.62
CA GLU A 43 -0.24 -3.14 0.71
C GLU A 43 -1.54 -2.36 0.58
N ILE A 44 -1.90 -2.02 -0.67
CA ILE A 44 -3.11 -1.25 -0.96
C ILE A 44 -4.07 -2.16 -1.69
N LEU A 45 -5.16 -2.53 -1.01
CA LEU A 45 -6.21 -3.37 -1.55
C LEU A 45 -7.34 -2.47 -2.04
N TRP A 46 -7.65 -2.52 -3.33
CA TRP A 46 -8.70 -1.72 -3.92
C TRP A 46 -9.37 -2.42 -5.10
N SER A 47 -10.42 -1.80 -5.63
CA SER A 47 -11.14 -2.35 -6.78
C SER A 47 -10.34 -2.19 -8.06
N VAL A 48 -10.47 -3.16 -8.97
CA VAL A 48 -9.86 -3.09 -10.30
C VAL A 48 -10.37 -1.87 -11.07
N GLY A 49 -9.62 -1.45 -12.08
CA GLY A 49 -10.01 -0.38 -12.99
C GLY A 49 -9.24 0.91 -12.85
N ARG A 50 -8.33 1.01 -11.89
CA ARG A 50 -7.48 2.19 -11.76
C ARG A 50 -6.29 2.10 -12.70
N SER A 51 -6.04 3.20 -13.42
CA SER A 51 -4.97 3.26 -14.41
C SER A 51 -3.59 3.34 -13.75
N VAL A 52 -2.56 3.07 -14.55
CA VAL A 52 -1.16 3.26 -14.13
C VAL A 52 -0.91 4.72 -13.75
N LYS A 53 -1.55 5.66 -14.45
CA LYS A 53 -1.42 7.09 -14.14
C LYS A 53 -1.90 7.42 -12.73
N VAL A 54 -3.04 6.85 -12.31
CA VAL A 54 -3.58 7.04 -10.96
C VAL A 54 -2.63 6.43 -9.93
N LYS A 55 -2.12 5.24 -10.20
CA LYS A 55 -1.18 4.56 -9.30
C LYS A 55 0.10 5.37 -9.13
N LYS A 56 0.66 5.90 -10.21
CA LYS A 56 1.87 6.75 -10.17
C LYS A 56 1.64 8.01 -9.35
N LYS A 57 0.49 8.65 -9.55
CA LYS A 57 0.15 9.87 -8.79
C LYS A 57 0.04 9.58 -7.30
N MET A 58 -0.63 8.50 -6.94
CA MET A 58 -0.75 8.07 -5.55
C MET A 58 0.60 7.78 -4.92
N LEU A 59 1.49 7.09 -5.64
CA LEU A 59 2.83 6.79 -5.17
C LEU A 59 3.65 8.08 -4.94
N GLN A 60 3.56 9.04 -5.86
CA GLN A 60 4.26 10.32 -5.71
C GLN A 60 3.80 11.06 -4.46
N GLU A 61 2.50 11.14 -4.23
CA GLU A 61 1.94 11.82 -3.06
C GLU A 61 2.30 11.10 -1.77
N LEU A 62 2.24 9.77 -1.77
CA LEU A 62 2.59 8.95 -0.61
C LEU A 62 4.07 9.11 -0.26
N MET A 63 4.96 9.00 -1.24
CA MET A 63 6.40 9.13 -1.01
C MET A 63 6.77 10.53 -0.54
N ALA A 64 6.15 11.57 -1.10
CA ALA A 64 6.39 12.95 -0.66
C ALA A 64 5.98 13.13 0.80
N SER A 65 4.83 12.59 1.20
CA SER A 65 4.35 12.66 2.57
C SER A 65 5.27 11.93 3.55
N LEU A 66 5.71 10.74 3.19
CA LEU A 66 6.60 9.94 4.04
C LEU A 66 7.99 10.55 4.16
N SER A 67 8.52 11.08 3.05
CA SER A 67 9.81 11.80 3.06
C SER A 67 9.77 13.02 3.95
N ALA A 68 8.66 13.76 3.94
CA ALA A 68 8.47 14.92 4.79
C ALA A 68 8.49 14.57 6.28
N GLN A 69 8.19 13.32 6.60
CA GLN A 69 8.23 12.80 7.98
C GLN A 69 9.56 12.14 8.31
N GLY A 70 10.54 12.21 7.43
CA GLY A 70 11.88 11.69 7.68
C GLY A 70 12.12 10.24 7.25
N LEU A 71 11.16 9.60 6.59
CA LEU A 71 11.33 8.23 6.11
C LEU A 71 11.99 8.22 4.73
N ASN A 72 13.02 7.38 4.55
CA ASN A 72 13.66 7.21 3.26
C ASN A 72 12.72 6.42 2.34
N PRO A 73 12.31 6.97 1.17
CA PRO A 73 11.42 6.27 0.24
C PRO A 73 11.96 4.92 -0.24
N GLU A 74 13.28 4.70 -0.24
CA GLU A 74 13.87 3.40 -0.60
C GLU A 74 13.59 2.32 0.44
N ASN A 75 13.16 2.70 1.64
CA ASN A 75 12.70 1.78 2.66
C ASN A 75 11.20 1.49 2.56
N VAL A 76 10.53 1.98 1.54
CA VAL A 76 9.09 1.79 1.37
C VAL A 76 8.80 0.98 0.13
N MET A 77 8.22 -0.19 0.32
CA MET A 77 7.73 -1.05 -0.76
C MET A 77 6.22 -0.98 -0.80
N VAL A 78 5.65 -0.75 -1.97
CA VAL A 78 4.19 -0.65 -2.13
C VAL A 78 3.73 -1.73 -3.10
N CYS A 79 2.70 -2.44 -2.72
CA CYS A 79 2.06 -3.42 -3.57
C CYS A 79 0.57 -3.10 -3.69
N PHE A 80 0.08 -2.96 -4.92
CA PHE A 80 -1.35 -2.80 -5.17
C PHE A 80 -1.96 -4.17 -5.39
N LYS A 81 -2.97 -4.48 -4.60
CA LYS A 81 -3.75 -5.71 -4.73
C LYS A 81 -5.14 -5.35 -5.22
N GLU A 82 -5.43 -5.71 -6.46
CA GLU A 82 -6.71 -5.36 -7.06
C GLU A 82 -7.71 -6.49 -6.91
N THR A 83 -8.96 -6.13 -6.67
CA THR A 83 -10.04 -7.09 -6.48
C THR A 83 -11.30 -6.61 -7.18
N VAL A 84 -12.17 -7.55 -7.55
CA VAL A 84 -13.46 -7.22 -8.16
C VAL A 84 -14.54 -7.13 -7.09
N TRP A 85 -15.66 -6.46 -7.41
CA TRP A 85 -16.75 -6.22 -6.47
C TRP A 85 -17.31 -7.51 -5.85
N GLU A 86 -17.39 -8.57 -6.62
CA GLU A 86 -17.93 -9.86 -6.16
C GLU A 86 -17.08 -10.55 -5.12
N ASN A 87 -15.86 -10.05 -4.86
CA ASN A 87 -14.99 -10.58 -3.81
C ASN A 87 -15.23 -9.95 -2.45
N TRP A 88 -16.20 -9.04 -2.34
CA TRP A 88 -16.42 -8.28 -1.12
C TRP A 88 -17.77 -8.59 -0.49
N ALA A 89 -17.74 -8.89 0.80
CA ALA A 89 -18.90 -8.94 1.67
C ALA A 89 -18.60 -8.05 2.87
N PHE A 90 -19.13 -6.84 2.88
CA PHE A 90 -18.82 -5.86 3.92
C PHE A 90 -19.55 -6.10 5.23
N GLY A 91 -20.56 -6.91 5.23
CA GLY A 91 -21.30 -7.26 6.44
C GLY A 91 -22.37 -8.30 6.19
N GLY A 92 -22.66 -9.13 7.20
CA GLY A 92 -23.71 -10.12 7.15
C GLY A 92 -23.55 -11.21 6.09
N GLY A 93 -22.37 -11.36 5.51
CA GLY A 93 -22.09 -12.34 4.47
C GLY A 93 -22.75 -12.04 3.12
N ARG A 94 -23.21 -10.82 2.91
CA ARG A 94 -23.86 -10.41 1.65
C ARG A 94 -22.82 -9.86 0.69
N LEU A 95 -22.75 -10.43 -0.51
CA LEU A 95 -21.89 -9.90 -1.57
C LEU A 95 -22.46 -8.57 -2.07
N ILE A 96 -21.53 -7.63 -2.36
CA ILE A 96 -21.91 -6.34 -2.90
C ILE A 96 -22.40 -6.51 -4.34
N HIS A 97 -23.48 -5.82 -4.72
CA HIS A 97 -24.05 -5.83 -6.07
C HIS A 97 -24.55 -7.21 -6.55
N THR A 98 -25.00 -8.08 -5.64
CA THR A 98 -25.61 -9.37 -6.03
C THR A 98 -27.11 -9.42 -5.72
#